data_1abf23736c41bff5ccb7eeafc681deec
#
_entry.id   1abf23736c41bff5ccb7eeafc681deec
#
_cell.length_a   1.000
_cell.length_b   1.000
_cell.length_c   1.000
_cell.angle_alpha   90.00
_cell.angle_beta   90.00
_cell.angle_gamma   90.00
#
_symmetry.space_group_name_H-M   'P 1'
#
loop_
_entity.id
_entity.type
_entity.pdbx_description
1 polymer ?
#
loop_
_entity_poly.entity_id
_entity_poly.type
_entity_poly.pdbx_seq_one_letter_code
_entity_poly.pdbx_strand_id
1 'polypeptide(L)'
;MSARALGLLLGYAADRVWADPVRHHPVAWFGSVASRLERRVWRDDRLAGTAYAAVLVGGVVLPAAGAERRAGPATRVVTTAAATWLVLGGTSLDREAAAVQARLAVDDLPGARTQVGRIVGRSTADLDAAGVARAAVE
;
A
#
# COMPACT_ATOMS: atom_id res chain seq x y z
N MET A 1 -22.34 16.00 7.60
CA MET A 1 -21.32 15.14 6.96
C MET A 1 -21.76 13.70 7.07
N SER A 2 -21.56 12.89 6.03
CA SER A 2 -21.84 11.46 6.12
C SER A 2 -20.80 10.76 7.02
N ALA A 3 -21.20 9.64 7.67
CA ALA A 3 -20.28 8.85 8.50
C ALA A 3 -19.01 8.42 7.72
N ARG A 4 -19.15 8.11 6.43
CA ARG A 4 -18.01 7.76 5.56
C ARG A 4 -17.07 8.94 5.32
N ALA A 5 -17.60 10.13 5.05
CA ALA A 5 -16.77 11.33 4.85
C ALA A 5 -15.95 11.65 6.10
N LEU A 6 -16.57 11.54 7.28
CA LEU A 6 -15.85 11.72 8.55
C LEU A 6 -14.78 10.62 8.73
N GLY A 7 -15.10 9.37 8.42
CA GLY A 7 -14.14 8.27 8.49
C GLY A 7 -12.93 8.47 7.57
N LEU A 8 -13.14 8.91 6.33
CA LEU A 8 -12.06 9.23 5.38
C LEU A 8 -11.14 10.32 5.91
N LEU A 9 -11.71 11.42 6.43
CA LEU A 9 -10.92 12.52 7.00
C LEU A 9 -10.11 12.08 8.22
N LEU A 10 -10.70 11.31 9.12
CA LEU A 10 -10.01 10.77 10.28
C LEU A 10 -8.90 9.77 9.90
N GLY A 11 -9.15 8.91 8.92
CA GLY A 11 -8.13 7.98 8.41
C GLY A 11 -6.96 8.72 7.75
N TYR A 12 -7.23 9.75 6.96
CA TYR A 12 -6.19 10.62 6.40
C TYR A 12 -5.40 11.34 7.50
N ALA A 13 -6.07 11.92 8.49
CA ALA A 13 -5.41 12.57 9.60
C ALA A 13 -4.56 11.59 10.42
N ALA A 14 -5.04 10.35 10.61
CA ALA A 14 -4.29 9.30 11.27
C ALA A 14 -3.00 8.94 10.51
N ASP A 15 -3.05 8.82 9.18
CA ASP A 15 -1.86 8.59 8.34
C ASP A 15 -0.84 9.73 8.51
N ARG A 16 -1.29 10.99 8.53
CA ARG A 16 -0.40 12.15 8.70
C ARG A 16 0.27 12.19 10.08
N VAL A 17 -0.38 11.72 11.13
CA VAL A 17 0.12 11.78 12.52
C VAL A 17 0.95 10.54 12.89
N TRP A 18 0.45 9.36 12.58
CA TRP A 18 1.07 8.10 13.04
C TRP A 18 1.87 7.39 11.95
N ALA A 19 1.68 7.74 10.66
CA ALA A 19 2.24 7.00 9.52
C ALA A 19 1.90 5.50 9.57
N ASP A 20 2.52 4.70 8.69
CA ASP A 20 2.34 3.25 8.72
C ASP A 20 3.23 2.61 9.78
N PRO A 21 2.75 1.61 10.53
CA PRO A 21 3.59 0.82 11.40
C PRO A 21 4.61 0.03 10.55
N VAL A 22 5.91 0.26 10.79
CA VAL A 22 7.01 -0.37 10.04
C VAL A 22 7.02 -1.90 10.20
N ARG A 23 6.44 -2.42 11.30
CA ARG A 23 6.37 -3.85 11.59
C ARG A 23 4.92 -4.32 11.70
N HIS A 24 4.64 -5.53 11.19
CA HIS A 24 3.33 -6.19 11.28
C HIS A 24 2.20 -5.44 10.54
N HIS A 25 2.55 -4.76 9.43
CA HIS A 25 1.55 -4.08 8.62
C HIS A 25 0.54 -5.09 8.04
N PRO A 26 -0.79 -4.91 8.24
CA PRO A 26 -1.80 -5.86 7.75
C PRO A 26 -1.74 -6.10 6.25
N VAL A 27 -1.42 -5.08 5.46
CA VAL A 27 -1.24 -5.20 4.00
C VAL A 27 -0.03 -6.06 3.65
N ALA A 28 1.09 -5.92 4.37
CA ALA A 28 2.27 -6.77 4.16
C ALA A 28 2.00 -8.23 4.55
N TRP A 29 1.24 -8.45 5.61
CA TRP A 29 0.77 -9.80 5.97
C TRP A 29 -0.13 -10.39 4.88
N PHE A 30 -1.11 -9.62 4.39
CA PHE A 30 -1.97 -10.02 3.28
C PHE A 30 -1.14 -10.34 2.02
N GLY A 31 -0.16 -9.50 1.66
CA GLY A 31 0.78 -9.76 0.56
C GLY A 31 1.55 -11.07 0.74
N SER A 32 1.97 -11.39 1.97
CA SER A 32 2.64 -12.67 2.27
C SER A 32 1.72 -13.87 2.09
N VAL A 33 0.45 -13.75 2.48
CA VAL A 33 -0.57 -14.79 2.26
C VAL A 33 -0.84 -14.95 0.76
N ALA A 34 -1.02 -13.85 0.03
CA ALA A 34 -1.22 -13.84 -1.41
C ALA A 34 -0.05 -14.55 -2.13
N SER A 35 1.20 -14.18 -1.82
CA SER A 35 2.37 -14.81 -2.43
C SER A 35 2.51 -16.30 -2.08
N ARG A 36 2.13 -16.72 -0.88
CA ARG A 36 2.12 -18.15 -0.52
C ARG A 36 1.08 -18.93 -1.32
N LEU A 37 -0.11 -18.34 -1.50
CA LEU A 37 -1.19 -18.94 -2.29
C LEU A 37 -0.77 -18.99 -3.76
N GLU A 38 -0.22 -17.91 -4.31
CA GLU A 38 0.28 -17.84 -5.68
C GLU A 38 1.24 -18.99 -5.99
N ARG A 39 2.28 -19.19 -5.16
CA ARG A 39 3.24 -20.29 -5.34
C ARG A 39 2.63 -21.68 -5.37
N ARG A 40 1.42 -21.86 -4.84
CA ARG A 40 0.73 -23.17 -4.81
C ARG A 40 -0.22 -23.37 -5.99
N VAL A 41 -0.80 -22.28 -6.49
CA VAL A 41 -1.86 -22.34 -7.52
C VAL A 41 -1.43 -21.75 -8.85
N TRP A 42 -0.20 -21.24 -8.94
CA TRP A 42 0.34 -20.60 -10.14
C TRP A 42 0.24 -21.53 -11.34
N ARG A 43 -0.40 -21.07 -12.38
CA ARG A 43 -0.45 -21.68 -13.72
C ARG A 43 -0.44 -20.54 -14.73
N ASP A 44 0.23 -20.72 -15.86
CA ASP A 44 0.16 -19.79 -16.98
C ASP A 44 -1.17 -19.94 -17.72
N ASP A 45 -2.25 -19.58 -17.02
CA ASP A 45 -3.63 -19.69 -17.48
C ASP A 45 -4.48 -18.55 -16.92
N ARG A 46 -5.26 -17.90 -17.80
CA ARG A 46 -6.12 -16.77 -17.43
C ARG A 46 -7.20 -17.16 -16.40
N LEU A 47 -7.74 -18.35 -16.50
CA LEU A 47 -8.78 -18.81 -15.58
C LEU A 47 -8.22 -18.97 -14.17
N ALA A 48 -7.02 -19.56 -14.06
CA ALA A 48 -6.34 -19.71 -12.77
C ALA A 48 -6.02 -18.34 -12.15
N GLY A 49 -5.52 -17.39 -12.95
CA GLY A 49 -5.27 -16.02 -12.50
C GLY A 49 -6.54 -15.29 -12.05
N THR A 50 -7.63 -15.44 -12.80
CA THR A 50 -8.93 -14.85 -12.44
C THR A 50 -9.47 -15.44 -11.15
N ALA A 51 -9.42 -16.77 -10.99
CA ALA A 51 -9.85 -17.45 -9.77
C ALA A 51 -9.01 -17.02 -8.55
N TYR A 52 -7.70 -16.93 -8.71
CA TYR A 52 -6.80 -16.44 -7.68
C TYR A 52 -7.16 -15.01 -7.22
N ALA A 53 -7.32 -14.08 -8.17
CA ALA A 53 -7.73 -12.71 -7.88
C ALA A 53 -9.11 -12.65 -7.20
N ALA A 54 -10.08 -13.42 -7.69
CA ALA A 54 -11.42 -13.49 -7.13
C ALA A 54 -11.43 -13.98 -5.68
N VAL A 55 -10.62 -15.00 -5.36
CA VAL A 55 -10.48 -15.50 -3.99
C VAL A 55 -9.87 -14.45 -3.07
N LEU A 56 -8.80 -13.79 -3.48
CA LEU A 56 -8.14 -12.78 -2.65
C LEU A 56 -9.03 -11.55 -2.44
N VAL A 57 -9.61 -11.01 -3.50
CA VAL A 57 -10.50 -9.84 -3.43
C VAL A 57 -11.79 -10.19 -2.68
N GLY A 58 -12.41 -11.31 -3.02
CA GLY A 58 -13.63 -11.78 -2.36
C GLY A 58 -13.42 -12.06 -0.88
N GLY A 59 -12.29 -12.64 -0.51
CA GLY A 59 -11.91 -12.91 0.88
C GLY A 59 -11.79 -11.67 1.75
N VAL A 60 -11.53 -10.50 1.17
CA VAL A 60 -11.51 -9.21 1.89
C VAL A 60 -12.84 -8.47 1.78
N VAL A 61 -13.39 -8.38 0.57
CA VAL A 61 -14.58 -7.56 0.29
C VAL A 61 -15.84 -8.14 0.92
N LEU A 62 -16.06 -9.46 0.86
CA LEU A 62 -17.29 -10.06 1.35
C LEU A 62 -17.46 -9.94 2.87
N PRO A 63 -16.44 -10.23 3.71
CA PRO A 63 -16.53 -10.00 5.15
C PRO A 63 -16.70 -8.51 5.50
N ALA A 64 -15.96 -7.63 4.82
CA ALA A 64 -16.05 -6.18 5.03
C ALA A 64 -17.46 -5.66 4.70
N ALA A 65 -18.02 -6.05 3.55
CA ALA A 65 -19.39 -5.67 3.16
C ALA A 65 -20.44 -6.25 4.12
N GLY A 66 -20.26 -7.48 4.58
CA GLY A 66 -21.13 -8.10 5.59
C GLY A 66 -21.11 -7.38 6.94
N ALA A 67 -19.95 -6.98 7.38
CA ALA A 67 -19.76 -6.18 8.60
C ALA A 67 -20.38 -4.78 8.44
N GLU A 68 -20.15 -4.11 7.31
CA GLU A 68 -20.69 -2.77 7.05
C GLU A 68 -22.21 -2.73 7.03
N ARG A 69 -22.86 -3.77 6.48
CA ARG A 69 -24.35 -3.87 6.46
C ARG A 69 -24.96 -3.89 7.85
N ARG A 70 -24.25 -4.43 8.85
CA ARG A 70 -24.69 -4.54 10.25
C ARG A 70 -24.22 -3.36 11.11
N ALA A 71 -23.30 -2.54 10.59
CA ALA A 71 -22.67 -1.47 11.34
C ALA A 71 -23.58 -0.26 11.53
N GLY A 72 -23.65 0.26 12.76
CA GLY A 72 -24.21 1.57 13.05
C GLY A 72 -23.30 2.71 12.56
N PRO A 73 -23.78 3.98 12.61
CA PRO A 73 -23.03 5.14 12.11
C PRO A 73 -21.63 5.28 12.73
N ALA A 74 -21.49 5.10 14.03
CA ALA A 74 -20.20 5.20 14.72
C ALA A 74 -19.22 4.10 14.25
N THR A 75 -19.68 2.86 14.13
CA THR A 75 -18.86 1.75 13.62
C THR A 75 -18.41 2.02 12.20
N ARG A 76 -19.26 2.57 11.34
CA ARG A 76 -18.90 2.96 9.96
C ARG A 76 -17.80 4.02 9.93
N VAL A 77 -17.84 5.01 10.82
CA VAL A 77 -16.76 6.01 10.93
C VAL A 77 -15.45 5.31 11.27
N VAL A 78 -15.43 4.48 12.31
CA VAL A 78 -14.22 3.81 12.79
C VAL A 78 -13.66 2.85 11.74
N THR A 79 -14.49 2.01 11.14
CA THR A 79 -14.04 1.05 10.13
C THR A 79 -13.53 1.73 8.85
N THR A 80 -14.20 2.82 8.41
CA THR A 80 -13.73 3.61 7.27
C THR A 80 -12.42 4.30 7.61
N ALA A 81 -12.27 4.88 8.80
CA ALA A 81 -11.03 5.53 9.21
C ALA A 81 -9.85 4.53 9.29
N ALA A 82 -10.09 3.38 9.91
CA ALA A 82 -9.08 2.32 10.01
C ALA A 82 -8.67 1.78 8.63
N ALA A 83 -9.65 1.49 7.75
CA ALA A 83 -9.36 1.03 6.40
C ALA A 83 -8.59 2.08 5.59
N THR A 84 -8.97 3.36 5.68
CA THR A 84 -8.28 4.46 5.00
C THR A 84 -6.85 4.59 5.51
N TRP A 85 -6.64 4.61 6.80
CA TRP A 85 -5.30 4.66 7.39
C TRP A 85 -4.42 3.49 6.95
N LEU A 86 -4.95 2.26 6.97
CA LEU A 86 -4.21 1.04 6.60
C LEU A 86 -3.81 0.97 5.11
N VAL A 87 -4.56 1.62 4.22
CA VAL A 87 -4.29 1.52 2.77
C VAL A 87 -3.67 2.77 2.17
N LEU A 88 -3.69 3.89 2.88
CA LEU A 88 -3.25 5.17 2.33
C LEU A 88 -1.73 5.22 2.17
N GLY A 89 -0.97 4.88 3.22
CA GLY A 89 0.50 4.82 3.19
C GLY A 89 1.19 6.12 2.75
N GLY A 90 0.46 7.24 2.71
CA GLY A 90 0.94 8.49 2.12
C GLY A 90 2.15 9.06 2.83
N THR A 91 2.12 9.06 4.16
CA THR A 91 3.25 9.58 4.98
C THR A 91 4.50 8.69 4.85
N SER A 92 4.33 7.38 4.71
CA SER A 92 5.45 6.46 4.47
C SER A 92 6.05 6.65 3.08
N LEU A 93 5.21 6.85 2.06
CA LEU A 93 5.65 7.13 0.69
C LEU A 93 6.40 8.48 0.61
N ASP A 94 5.88 9.53 1.24
CA ASP A 94 6.55 10.83 1.33
C ASP A 94 7.95 10.71 1.95
N ARG A 95 8.11 9.90 3.00
CA ARG A 95 9.41 9.65 3.65
C ARG A 95 10.38 8.91 2.74
N GLU A 96 9.93 7.88 2.04
CA GLU A 96 10.76 7.14 1.08
C GLU A 96 11.19 8.04 -0.09
N ALA A 97 10.30 8.87 -0.63
CA ALA A 97 10.62 9.83 -1.68
C ALA A 97 11.62 10.91 -1.19
N ALA A 98 11.42 11.45 0.01
CA ALA A 98 12.37 12.38 0.62
C ALA A 98 13.75 11.74 0.86
N ALA A 99 13.80 10.46 1.22
CA ALA A 99 15.07 9.74 1.36
C ALA A 99 15.79 9.56 0.00
N VAL A 100 15.08 9.34 -1.10
CA VAL A 100 15.66 9.37 -2.45
C VAL A 100 16.25 10.74 -2.77
N GLN A 101 15.47 11.80 -2.52
CA GLN A 101 15.92 13.18 -2.75
C GLN A 101 17.19 13.50 -1.94
N ALA A 102 17.23 13.12 -0.67
CA ALA A 102 18.40 13.35 0.19
C ALA A 102 19.67 12.68 -0.34
N ARG A 103 19.56 11.48 -0.93
CA ARG A 103 20.67 10.77 -1.57
C ARG A 103 21.14 11.47 -2.84
N LEU A 104 20.21 11.88 -3.68
CA LEU A 104 20.54 12.64 -4.90
C LEU A 104 21.20 13.98 -4.60
N ALA A 105 20.80 14.66 -3.53
CA ALA A 105 21.36 15.95 -3.12
C ALA A 105 22.84 15.90 -2.70
N VAL A 106 23.35 14.72 -2.34
CA VAL A 106 24.75 14.47 -1.98
C VAL A 106 25.50 13.63 -3.03
N ASP A 107 24.96 13.55 -4.25
CA ASP A 107 25.50 12.78 -5.38
C ASP A 107 25.69 11.26 -5.08
N ASP A 108 24.99 10.71 -4.07
CA ASP A 108 24.98 9.27 -3.77
C ASP A 108 24.00 8.53 -4.69
N LEU A 109 24.35 8.45 -5.98
CA LEU A 109 23.53 7.76 -6.97
C LEU A 109 23.33 6.26 -6.67
N PRO A 110 24.32 5.48 -6.21
CA PRO A 110 24.10 4.09 -5.82
C PRO A 110 23.09 3.95 -4.68
N GLY A 111 23.19 4.79 -3.65
CA GLY A 111 22.24 4.83 -2.54
C GLY A 111 20.83 5.25 -2.98
N ALA A 112 20.72 6.23 -3.89
CA ALA A 112 19.45 6.68 -4.46
C ALA A 112 18.76 5.57 -5.28
N ARG A 113 19.51 4.80 -6.08
CA ARG A 113 19.01 3.63 -6.81
C ARG A 113 18.45 2.56 -5.87
N THR A 114 19.19 2.27 -4.79
CA THR A 114 18.74 1.31 -3.78
C THR A 114 17.47 1.79 -3.08
N GLN A 115 17.40 3.08 -2.76
CA GLN A 115 16.27 3.68 -2.06
C GLN A 115 15.01 3.69 -2.94
N VAL A 116 15.12 4.15 -4.20
CA VAL A 116 13.96 4.17 -5.12
C VAL A 116 13.46 2.76 -5.44
N GLY A 117 14.33 1.75 -5.47
CA GLY A 117 13.95 0.36 -5.65
C GLY A 117 13.00 -0.19 -4.56
N ARG A 118 12.80 0.53 -3.45
CA ARG A 118 11.83 0.15 -2.41
C ARG A 118 10.41 0.56 -2.74
N ILE A 119 10.23 1.54 -3.64
CA ILE A 119 8.93 2.11 -4.01
C ILE A 119 8.53 1.80 -5.44
N VAL A 120 9.45 1.31 -6.27
CA VAL A 120 9.14 0.93 -7.66
C VAL A 120 9.33 -0.57 -7.90
N GLY A 121 8.49 -1.15 -8.75
CA GLY A 121 8.50 -2.58 -9.08
C GLY A 121 9.44 -2.96 -10.25
N ARG A 122 10.35 -2.05 -10.67
CA ARG A 122 11.26 -2.27 -11.80
C ARG A 122 12.74 -2.26 -11.36
N SER A 123 13.64 -2.76 -12.21
CA SER A 123 15.08 -2.62 -11.98
C SER A 123 15.49 -1.16 -11.96
N THR A 124 16.29 -0.77 -10.98
CA THR A 124 16.80 0.60 -10.79
C THR A 124 18.30 0.71 -11.01
N ALA A 125 18.97 -0.41 -11.31
CA ALA A 125 20.43 -0.52 -11.37
C ALA A 125 21.07 0.42 -12.42
N ASP A 126 20.41 0.62 -13.56
CA ASP A 126 20.94 1.36 -14.70
C ASP A 126 20.37 2.79 -14.81
N LEU A 127 19.54 3.23 -13.84
CA LEU A 127 18.96 4.57 -13.86
C LEU A 127 20.03 5.64 -13.54
N ASP A 128 20.11 6.68 -14.36
CA ASP A 128 20.84 7.89 -14.01
C ASP A 128 20.08 8.72 -12.95
N ALA A 129 20.65 9.83 -12.50
CA ALA A 129 20.03 10.68 -11.47
C ALA A 129 18.64 11.18 -11.90
N ALA A 130 18.48 11.57 -13.18
CA ALA A 130 17.19 12.01 -13.71
C ALA A 130 16.17 10.86 -13.78
N GLY A 131 16.61 9.67 -14.15
CA GLY A 131 15.81 8.44 -14.17
C GLY A 131 15.34 8.05 -12.77
N VAL A 132 16.22 8.14 -11.75
CA VAL A 132 15.86 7.89 -10.34
C VAL A 132 14.86 8.92 -9.85
N ALA A 133 15.07 10.21 -10.12
CA ALA A 133 14.14 11.28 -9.73
C ALA A 133 12.75 11.08 -10.37
N ARG A 134 12.71 10.73 -11.66
CA ARG A 134 11.46 10.44 -12.38
C ARG A 134 10.75 9.22 -11.78
N ALA A 135 11.48 8.14 -11.52
CA ALA A 135 10.93 6.93 -10.93
C ALA A 135 10.35 7.15 -9.53
N ALA A 136 10.88 8.11 -8.78
CA ALA A 136 10.37 8.44 -7.44
C ALA A 136 9.05 9.25 -7.47
N VAL A 137 8.74 9.92 -8.60
CA VAL A 137 7.54 10.77 -8.75
C VAL A 137 6.41 10.04 -9.47
N GLU A 138 6.70 9.10 -10.37
CA GLU A 138 5.73 8.25 -11.08
C GLU A 138 5.05 7.24 -10.14
#